data_932e8b457f50f0b05ac4b464ce970ec0
#
_entry.id   932e8b457f50f0b05ac4b464ce970ec0
#
_cell.length_a   1.000
_cell.length_b   1.000
_cell.length_c   1.000
_cell.angle_alpha   90.00
_cell.angle_beta   90.00
_cell.angle_gamma   90.00
#
_symmetry.space_group_name_H-M   'P 1'
#
loop_
_entity.id
_entity.type
_entity.pdbx_description
1 polymer ?
#
loop_
_entity_poly.entity_id
_entity_poly.type
_entity_poly.pdbx_seq_one_letter_code
_entity_poly.pdbx_strand_id
1 'polypeptide(L)'
;MKWLCSISLFAALALNPALADQNNSQLPSPDLPRDAFVNALLQKMTLPEKIGQLRLISVGPDNPKEVIREMIKKGQVGAIFNTVTRPDIRAMQDQAMQLPRLKIPLFFAYDIVHGQRTVFPISLGLAATWNLDAVALSGRIAAFEGSEDGLNMTWAPMVDITRDPRWGRVSEGLGEDTFLASEMGRVMVQSLQGKNPADRHSLMTSVKHFALYGAAEGGRDYNTVDMSPQRMFQDYLPPYKAALDAGSGGVMVALNTI
;
A
#
# COMPACT_ATOMS: atom_id res chain seq x y z
N MET A 1 25.90 -79.54 -7.57
CA MET A 1 26.24 -78.14 -7.30
C MET A 1 25.30 -77.28 -8.09
N LYS A 2 24.26 -76.74 -7.45
CA LYS A 2 23.28 -75.87 -8.08
C LYS A 2 23.40 -74.49 -7.37
N TRP A 3 23.80 -73.43 -8.10
CA TRP A 3 23.86 -72.06 -7.60
C TRP A 3 22.49 -71.50 -7.81
N LEU A 4 21.86 -70.99 -6.72
CA LEU A 4 20.67 -70.21 -6.71
C LEU A 4 21.11 -68.71 -6.70
N CYS A 5 20.85 -68.01 -7.79
CA CYS A 5 20.94 -66.53 -7.84
C CYS A 5 19.66 -65.94 -7.27
N SER A 6 19.80 -65.29 -6.11
CA SER A 6 18.72 -64.43 -5.57
C SER A 6 18.78 -63.09 -6.25
N ILE A 7 17.73 -62.74 -7.00
CA ILE A 7 17.52 -61.43 -7.59
C ILE A 7 16.75 -60.59 -6.54
N SER A 8 17.45 -59.65 -5.92
CA SER A 8 16.82 -58.65 -5.04
C SER A 8 16.18 -57.57 -5.91
N LEU A 9 14.87 -57.50 -5.88
CA LEU A 9 14.08 -56.49 -6.57
C LEU A 9 14.11 -55.19 -5.74
N PHE A 10 14.94 -54.23 -6.10
CA PHE A 10 14.88 -52.85 -5.57
C PHE A 10 13.69 -52.16 -6.23
N ALA A 11 12.58 -52.02 -5.50
CA ALA A 11 11.49 -51.13 -5.88
C ALA A 11 11.93 -49.69 -5.62
N ALA A 12 12.41 -49.01 -6.66
CA ALA A 12 12.59 -47.55 -6.63
C ALA A 12 11.21 -46.90 -6.57
N LEU A 13 10.83 -46.39 -5.42
CA LEU A 13 9.72 -45.42 -5.31
C LEU A 13 10.11 -44.18 -6.10
N ALA A 14 9.68 -44.10 -7.35
CA ALA A 14 9.69 -42.85 -8.11
C ALA A 14 8.72 -41.88 -7.43
N LEU A 15 9.25 -40.95 -6.63
CA LEU A 15 8.51 -39.79 -6.16
C LEU A 15 8.01 -39.04 -7.40
N ASN A 16 6.71 -39.03 -7.59
CA ASN A 16 6.05 -38.39 -8.72
C ASN A 16 6.25 -36.87 -8.58
N PRO A 17 7.07 -36.19 -9.41
CA PRO A 17 7.37 -34.78 -9.26
C PRO A 17 6.12 -33.88 -9.35
N ALA A 18 5.03 -34.37 -9.97
CA ALA A 18 3.76 -33.66 -10.06
C ALA A 18 3.02 -33.53 -8.72
N LEU A 19 3.21 -34.47 -7.77
CA LEU A 19 2.59 -34.40 -6.45
C LEU A 19 3.35 -33.44 -5.50
N ALA A 20 4.67 -33.32 -5.67
CA ALA A 20 5.48 -32.35 -4.92
C ALA A 20 5.16 -30.89 -5.33
N ASP A 21 4.80 -30.67 -6.59
CA ASP A 21 4.51 -29.34 -7.13
C ASP A 21 3.12 -28.84 -6.71
N GLN A 22 2.12 -29.71 -6.58
CA GLN A 22 0.76 -29.32 -6.15
C GLN A 22 0.70 -28.81 -4.69
N ASN A 23 1.48 -29.39 -3.78
CA ASN A 23 1.55 -28.93 -2.39
C ASN A 23 2.26 -27.58 -2.25
N ASN A 24 3.07 -27.18 -3.22
CA ASN A 24 3.81 -25.93 -3.22
C ASN A 24 3.03 -24.76 -3.86
N SER A 25 1.91 -25.04 -4.53
CA SER A 25 1.08 -24.05 -5.22
C SER A 25 -0.09 -23.50 -4.40
N GLN A 26 -0.37 -24.07 -3.23
CA GLN A 26 -1.46 -23.61 -2.37
C GLN A 26 -0.97 -22.62 -1.33
N LEU A 27 -1.80 -21.59 -1.06
CA LEU A 27 -1.58 -20.71 0.10
C LEU A 27 -1.57 -21.54 1.39
N PRO A 28 -0.87 -21.06 2.45
CA PRO A 28 -1.01 -21.64 3.79
C PRO A 28 -2.46 -21.57 4.26
N SER A 29 -2.82 -22.39 5.27
CA SER A 29 -4.19 -22.33 5.84
C SER A 29 -4.50 -20.94 6.37
N PRO A 30 -5.66 -20.35 6.05
CA PRO A 30 -6.08 -19.05 6.57
C PRO A 30 -6.31 -19.06 8.09
N ASP A 31 -6.44 -20.23 8.71
CA ASP A 31 -6.64 -20.38 10.16
C ASP A 31 -5.34 -20.25 10.96
N LEU A 32 -4.21 -20.18 10.29
CA LEU A 32 -2.93 -19.96 10.96
C LEU A 32 -2.86 -18.56 11.58
N PRO A 33 -2.23 -18.40 12.76
CA PRO A 33 -1.85 -17.09 13.25
C PRO A 33 -1.05 -16.31 12.19
N ARG A 34 -1.26 -14.98 12.12
CA ARG A 34 -0.68 -14.12 11.07
C ARG A 34 0.80 -14.42 10.79
N ASP A 35 1.63 -14.45 11.82
CA ASP A 35 3.08 -14.61 11.65
C ASP A 35 3.44 -16.02 11.17
N ALA A 36 2.71 -17.04 11.60
CA ALA A 36 2.87 -18.41 11.09
C ALA A 36 2.45 -18.51 9.62
N PHE A 37 1.33 -17.87 9.24
CA PHE A 37 0.89 -17.79 7.85
C PHE A 37 1.93 -17.12 6.96
N VAL A 38 2.42 -15.95 7.36
CA VAL A 38 3.44 -15.18 6.60
C VAL A 38 4.72 -15.99 6.44
N ASN A 39 5.23 -16.61 7.51
CA ASN A 39 6.44 -17.42 7.45
C ASN A 39 6.26 -18.64 6.52
N ALA A 40 5.13 -19.33 6.62
CA ALA A 40 4.84 -20.47 5.75
C ALA A 40 4.71 -20.03 4.27
N LEU A 41 4.11 -18.87 4.00
CA LEU A 41 4.03 -18.32 2.65
C LEU A 41 5.41 -17.96 2.10
N LEU A 42 6.23 -17.27 2.88
CA LEU A 42 7.60 -16.90 2.49
C LEU A 42 8.49 -18.09 2.17
N GLN A 43 8.29 -19.23 2.87
CA GLN A 43 9.01 -20.47 2.56
C GLN A 43 8.60 -21.08 1.22
N LYS A 44 7.34 -20.90 0.81
CA LYS A 44 6.84 -21.40 -0.49
C LYS A 44 7.24 -20.50 -1.66
N MET A 45 7.53 -19.22 -1.42
CA MET A 45 7.84 -18.24 -2.46
C MET A 45 9.25 -18.39 -3.00
N THR A 46 9.38 -18.33 -4.33
CA THR A 46 10.65 -18.12 -5.01
C THR A 46 11.15 -16.67 -4.81
N LEU A 47 12.44 -16.44 -5.04
CA LEU A 47 13.00 -15.09 -4.95
C LEU A 47 12.30 -14.09 -5.91
N PRO A 48 12.04 -14.43 -7.20
CA PRO A 48 11.27 -13.54 -8.08
C PRO A 48 9.87 -13.20 -7.56
N GLU A 49 9.16 -14.16 -6.95
CA GLU A 49 7.84 -13.91 -6.36
C GLU A 49 7.94 -13.00 -5.12
N LYS A 50 8.96 -13.17 -4.27
CA LYS A 50 9.22 -12.26 -3.14
C LYS A 50 9.48 -10.83 -3.61
N ILE A 51 10.32 -10.66 -4.63
CA ILE A 51 10.57 -9.35 -5.25
C ILE A 51 9.28 -8.78 -5.86
N GLY A 52 8.46 -9.63 -6.49
CA GLY A 52 7.18 -9.25 -7.06
C GLY A 52 6.25 -8.61 -6.03
N GLN A 53 6.17 -9.18 -4.81
CA GLN A 53 5.33 -8.62 -3.74
C GLN A 53 5.76 -7.22 -3.28
N LEU A 54 7.01 -6.82 -3.51
CA LEU A 54 7.51 -5.48 -3.20
C LEU A 54 7.26 -4.47 -4.32
N ARG A 55 6.67 -4.89 -5.46
CA ARG A 55 6.49 -4.01 -6.63
C ARG A 55 5.08 -3.44 -6.65
N LEU A 56 5.03 -2.11 -6.69
CA LEU A 56 3.86 -1.32 -7.03
C LEU A 56 3.97 -0.87 -8.49
N ILE A 57 2.98 -1.19 -9.32
CA ILE A 57 2.97 -0.87 -10.75
C ILE A 57 1.82 0.08 -11.05
N SER A 58 2.13 1.20 -11.70
CA SER A 58 1.13 2.14 -12.22
C SER A 58 0.58 1.65 -13.55
N VAL A 59 -0.74 1.61 -13.68
CA VAL A 59 -1.40 1.44 -14.99
C VAL A 59 -1.22 2.72 -15.79
N GLY A 60 -0.79 2.62 -17.02
CA GLY A 60 -0.57 3.77 -17.89
C GLY A 60 0.07 3.37 -19.22
N PRO A 61 0.50 4.36 -20.02
CA PRO A 61 1.11 4.09 -21.32
C PRO A 61 2.33 3.16 -21.26
N ASP A 62 3.17 3.31 -20.21
CA ASP A 62 4.37 2.49 -20.02
C ASP A 62 4.07 1.07 -19.52
N ASN A 63 2.93 0.90 -18.86
CA ASN A 63 2.45 -0.38 -18.34
C ASN A 63 0.98 -0.59 -18.72
N PRO A 64 0.68 -0.93 -19.97
CA PRO A 64 -0.68 -1.25 -20.39
C PRO A 64 -1.19 -2.52 -19.70
N LYS A 65 -2.52 -2.70 -19.69
CA LYS A 65 -3.18 -3.81 -18.97
C LYS A 65 -2.65 -5.19 -19.35
N GLU A 66 -2.25 -5.37 -20.61
CA GLU A 66 -1.69 -6.62 -21.13
C GLU A 66 -0.33 -6.95 -20.51
N VAL A 67 0.54 -5.94 -20.35
CA VAL A 67 1.84 -6.09 -19.69
C VAL A 67 1.65 -6.42 -18.21
N ILE A 68 0.73 -5.73 -17.53
CA ILE A 68 0.40 -5.99 -16.12
C ILE A 68 -0.13 -7.41 -15.96
N ARG A 69 -0.99 -7.89 -16.87
CA ARG A 69 -1.50 -9.25 -16.84
C ARG A 69 -0.37 -10.30 -16.89
N GLU A 70 0.63 -10.09 -17.72
CA GLU A 70 1.79 -10.99 -17.77
C GLU A 70 2.64 -10.92 -16.50
N MET A 71 2.77 -9.73 -15.88
CA MET A 71 3.42 -9.58 -14.58
C MET A 71 2.65 -10.32 -13.47
N ILE A 72 1.32 -10.21 -13.44
CA ILE A 72 0.45 -10.92 -12.50
C ILE A 72 0.65 -12.43 -12.66
N LYS A 73 0.56 -12.94 -13.89
CA LYS A 73 0.73 -14.36 -14.20
C LYS A 73 2.08 -14.93 -13.70
N LYS A 74 3.12 -14.13 -13.76
CA LYS A 74 4.47 -14.48 -13.30
C LYS A 74 4.71 -14.24 -11.80
N GLY A 75 3.72 -13.72 -11.05
CA GLY A 75 3.88 -13.33 -9.64
C GLY A 75 4.88 -12.18 -9.43
N GLN A 76 5.00 -11.28 -10.40
CA GLN A 76 5.98 -10.19 -10.43
C GLN A 76 5.41 -8.84 -9.98
N VAL A 77 4.23 -8.80 -9.39
CA VAL A 77 3.56 -7.58 -8.90
C VAL A 77 2.77 -7.90 -7.64
N GLY A 78 2.84 -7.02 -6.65
CA GLY A 78 2.11 -7.11 -5.39
C GLY A 78 1.02 -6.05 -5.25
N ALA A 79 1.20 -4.91 -5.91
CA ALA A 79 0.25 -3.80 -5.83
C ALA A 79 0.08 -3.08 -7.18
N ILE A 80 -1.13 -2.61 -7.42
CA ILE A 80 -1.53 -1.87 -8.63
C ILE A 80 -1.98 -0.46 -8.23
N PHE A 81 -1.60 0.50 -9.03
CA PHE A 81 -1.89 1.92 -8.86
C PHE A 81 -2.51 2.50 -10.15
N ASN A 82 -3.29 3.57 -10.05
CA ASN A 82 -3.98 4.21 -11.18
C ASN A 82 -5.01 3.34 -11.91
N THR A 83 -5.63 2.40 -11.19
CA THR A 83 -6.82 1.68 -11.66
C THR A 83 -7.94 1.91 -10.65
N VAL A 84 -9.02 2.56 -11.07
CA VAL A 84 -10.08 3.06 -10.17
C VAL A 84 -11.48 2.63 -10.57
N THR A 85 -11.62 1.86 -11.64
CA THR A 85 -12.93 1.32 -12.01
C THR A 85 -13.12 -0.07 -11.41
N ARG A 86 -14.26 -0.31 -10.78
CA ARG A 86 -14.60 -1.63 -10.20
C ARG A 86 -14.42 -2.79 -11.19
N PRO A 87 -14.85 -2.70 -12.47
CA PRO A 87 -14.64 -3.79 -13.43
C PRO A 87 -13.17 -4.10 -13.69
N ASP A 88 -12.32 -3.07 -13.83
CA ASP A 88 -10.88 -3.26 -14.08
C ASP A 88 -10.16 -3.86 -12.87
N ILE A 89 -10.44 -3.33 -11.65
CA ILE A 89 -9.89 -3.85 -10.41
C ILE A 89 -10.28 -5.32 -10.23
N ARG A 90 -11.56 -5.63 -10.43
CA ARG A 90 -12.06 -7.00 -10.30
C ARG A 90 -11.40 -7.94 -11.31
N ALA A 91 -11.28 -7.52 -12.57
CA ALA A 91 -10.64 -8.32 -13.61
C ALA A 91 -9.16 -8.64 -13.27
N MET A 92 -8.41 -7.66 -12.76
CA MET A 92 -7.01 -7.87 -12.33
C MET A 92 -6.93 -8.75 -11.09
N GLN A 93 -7.82 -8.58 -10.11
CA GLN A 93 -7.85 -9.43 -8.92
C GLN A 93 -8.22 -10.88 -9.28
N ASP A 94 -9.20 -11.09 -10.16
CA ASP A 94 -9.55 -12.43 -10.64
C ASP A 94 -8.36 -13.09 -11.36
N GLN A 95 -7.58 -12.31 -12.13
CA GLN A 95 -6.34 -12.80 -12.73
C GLN A 95 -5.31 -13.20 -11.67
N ALA A 96 -5.13 -12.39 -10.61
CA ALA A 96 -4.20 -12.71 -9.53
C ALA A 96 -4.60 -13.97 -8.76
N MET A 97 -5.89 -14.25 -8.66
CA MET A 97 -6.42 -15.45 -8.01
C MET A 97 -6.41 -16.70 -8.89
N GLN A 98 -6.17 -16.56 -10.20
CA GLN A 98 -6.25 -17.67 -11.16
C GLN A 98 -4.92 -18.00 -11.84
N LEU A 99 -4.17 -17.00 -12.26
CA LEU A 99 -3.05 -17.17 -13.18
C LEU A 99 -1.72 -17.56 -12.51
N PRO A 100 -1.27 -16.89 -11.41
CA PRO A 100 0.00 -17.22 -10.79
C PRO A 100 -0.06 -18.51 -9.96
N ARG A 101 1.11 -19.05 -9.67
CA ARG A 101 1.26 -20.28 -8.89
C ARG A 101 0.69 -20.15 -7.47
N LEU A 102 0.99 -19.05 -6.78
CA LEU A 102 0.60 -18.85 -5.36
C LEU A 102 -0.72 -18.12 -5.15
N LYS A 103 -1.31 -17.54 -6.18
CA LYS A 103 -2.64 -16.89 -6.10
C LYS A 103 -2.76 -15.87 -4.96
N ILE A 104 -1.71 -15.06 -4.76
CA ILE A 104 -1.71 -14.01 -3.73
C ILE A 104 -2.55 -12.82 -4.22
N PRO A 105 -3.51 -12.33 -3.43
CA PRO A 105 -4.29 -11.14 -3.80
C PRO A 105 -3.41 -9.91 -3.98
N LEU A 106 -3.82 -9.01 -4.87
CA LEU A 106 -3.15 -7.72 -5.09
C LEU A 106 -3.69 -6.63 -4.18
N PHE A 107 -2.84 -5.67 -3.83
CA PHE A 107 -3.27 -4.36 -3.35
C PHE A 107 -3.66 -3.47 -4.53
N PHE A 108 -4.75 -2.73 -4.37
CA PHE A 108 -5.16 -1.66 -5.30
C PHE A 108 -5.16 -0.34 -4.55
N ALA A 109 -4.32 0.58 -4.99
CA ALA A 109 -4.10 1.85 -4.35
C ALA A 109 -4.43 3.03 -5.26
N TYR A 110 -4.85 4.14 -4.65
CA TYR A 110 -5.08 5.41 -5.34
C TYR A 110 -4.86 6.61 -4.43
N ASP A 111 -4.64 7.79 -5.02
CA ASP A 111 -4.51 9.04 -4.29
C ASP A 111 -5.89 9.62 -3.93
N ILE A 112 -6.46 9.15 -2.82
CA ILE A 112 -7.71 9.68 -2.29
C ILE A 112 -7.38 10.76 -1.25
N VAL A 113 -6.93 11.91 -1.71
CA VAL A 113 -6.45 13.00 -0.81
C VAL A 113 -7.61 13.83 -0.26
N HIS A 114 -8.62 14.14 -1.11
CA HIS A 114 -9.80 14.91 -0.71
C HIS A 114 -11.11 14.41 -1.33
N GLY A 115 -11.26 13.08 -1.36
CA GLY A 115 -12.45 12.38 -1.85
C GLY A 115 -12.17 11.44 -3.00
N GLN A 116 -13.12 10.55 -3.28
CA GLN A 116 -13.05 9.56 -4.38
C GLN A 116 -14.04 9.95 -5.48
N ARG A 117 -15.33 9.76 -5.25
CA ARG A 117 -16.41 10.20 -6.16
C ARG A 117 -16.96 11.54 -5.72
N THR A 118 -17.19 11.69 -4.42
CA THR A 118 -17.54 12.97 -3.81
C THR A 118 -16.25 13.77 -3.63
N VAL A 119 -16.17 14.90 -4.34
CA VAL A 119 -15.03 15.81 -4.25
C VAL A 119 -15.27 16.77 -3.06
N PHE A 120 -14.44 16.66 -2.04
CA PHE A 120 -14.41 17.58 -0.90
C PHE A 120 -13.49 18.78 -1.19
N PRO A 121 -13.55 19.84 -0.39
CA PRO A 121 -12.52 20.88 -0.45
C PRO A 121 -11.12 20.26 -0.39
N ILE A 122 -10.15 20.90 -1.04
CA ILE A 122 -8.74 20.52 -0.93
C ILE A 122 -8.32 20.48 0.53
N SER A 123 -7.32 19.69 0.87
CA SER A 123 -6.89 19.46 2.25
C SER A 123 -6.58 20.77 2.98
N LEU A 124 -5.96 21.74 2.30
CA LEU A 124 -5.72 23.08 2.86
C LEU A 124 -7.03 23.82 3.17
N GLY A 125 -8.06 23.68 2.34
CA GLY A 125 -9.39 24.25 2.58
C GLY A 125 -10.10 23.59 3.76
N LEU A 126 -9.98 22.25 3.90
CA LEU A 126 -10.47 21.53 5.09
C LEU A 126 -9.72 21.96 6.35
N ALA A 127 -8.41 22.16 6.28
CA ALA A 127 -7.59 22.63 7.40
C ALA A 127 -8.03 24.02 7.87
N ALA A 128 -8.36 24.91 6.94
CA ALA A 128 -8.84 26.26 7.26
C ALA A 128 -10.17 26.29 8.04
N THR A 129 -10.93 25.20 8.04
CA THR A 129 -12.18 25.09 8.84
C THR A 129 -11.93 24.87 10.33
N TRP A 130 -10.78 24.37 10.72
CA TRP A 130 -10.46 23.92 12.10
C TRP A 130 -11.47 22.90 12.65
N ASN A 131 -12.20 22.23 11.79
CA ASN A 131 -13.29 21.32 12.14
C ASN A 131 -12.89 19.86 11.92
N LEU A 132 -12.48 19.19 13.00
CA LEU A 132 -12.06 17.78 12.96
C LEU A 132 -13.19 16.84 12.56
N ASP A 133 -14.45 17.16 12.88
CA ASP A 133 -15.60 16.33 12.50
C ASP A 133 -15.84 16.39 10.99
N ALA A 134 -15.65 17.54 10.35
CA ALA A 134 -15.72 17.67 8.90
C ALA A 134 -14.62 16.86 8.21
N VAL A 135 -13.39 16.87 8.76
CA VAL A 135 -12.28 16.05 8.28
C VAL A 135 -12.58 14.57 8.43
N ALA A 136 -13.11 14.15 9.59
CA ALA A 136 -13.49 12.76 9.84
C ALA A 136 -14.57 12.28 8.86
N LEU A 137 -15.61 13.10 8.65
CA LEU A 137 -16.70 12.79 7.73
C LEU A 137 -16.20 12.63 6.29
N SER A 138 -15.37 13.57 5.82
CA SER A 138 -14.79 13.50 4.47
C SER A 138 -13.96 12.22 4.27
N GLY A 139 -13.11 11.87 5.25
CA GLY A 139 -12.32 10.65 5.23
C GLY A 139 -13.20 9.38 5.23
N ARG A 140 -14.25 9.36 6.04
CA ARG A 140 -15.17 8.21 6.10
C ARG A 140 -15.93 7.99 4.80
N ILE A 141 -16.43 9.06 4.17
CA ILE A 141 -17.12 8.98 2.86
C ILE A 141 -16.12 8.55 1.78
N ALA A 142 -14.93 9.13 1.75
CA ALA A 142 -13.89 8.76 0.81
C ALA A 142 -13.50 7.27 0.91
N ALA A 143 -13.37 6.75 2.13
CA ALA A 143 -13.08 5.33 2.36
C ALA A 143 -14.23 4.43 1.89
N PHE A 144 -15.47 4.80 2.17
CA PHE A 144 -16.64 4.08 1.69
C PHE A 144 -16.67 3.99 0.16
N GLU A 145 -16.54 5.13 -0.51
CA GLU A 145 -16.57 5.19 -1.96
C GLU A 145 -15.39 4.45 -2.61
N GLY A 146 -14.17 4.65 -2.07
CA GLY A 146 -12.97 3.99 -2.59
C GLY A 146 -13.02 2.47 -2.44
N SER A 147 -13.47 1.98 -1.29
CA SER A 147 -13.62 0.53 -1.06
C SER A 147 -14.72 -0.08 -1.93
N GLU A 148 -15.82 0.65 -2.19
CA GLU A 148 -16.86 0.22 -3.13
C GLU A 148 -16.37 0.19 -4.58
N ASP A 149 -15.36 0.98 -4.94
CA ASP A 149 -14.67 0.87 -6.23
C ASP A 149 -13.68 -0.29 -6.29
N GLY A 150 -13.36 -0.90 -5.14
CA GLY A 150 -12.46 -2.05 -5.02
C GLY A 150 -11.05 -1.69 -4.57
N LEU A 151 -10.82 -0.42 -4.20
CA LEU A 151 -9.57 0.00 -3.60
C LEU A 151 -9.44 -0.54 -2.16
N ASN A 152 -8.23 -0.81 -1.73
CA ASN A 152 -7.93 -1.26 -0.38
C ASN A 152 -6.79 -0.48 0.29
N MET A 153 -6.20 0.48 -0.44
CA MET A 153 -5.14 1.35 0.07
C MET A 153 -5.25 2.75 -0.55
N THR A 154 -4.85 3.76 0.21
CA THR A 154 -4.75 5.14 -0.28
C THR A 154 -3.43 5.79 0.13
N TRP A 155 -2.91 6.68 -0.73
CA TRP A 155 -1.73 7.50 -0.49
C TRP A 155 -2.12 8.80 0.23
N ALA A 156 -2.75 8.65 1.38
CA ALA A 156 -3.21 9.71 2.27
C ALA A 156 -3.05 9.27 3.74
N PRO A 157 -2.99 10.21 4.70
CA PRO A 157 -2.98 11.66 4.55
C PRO A 157 -1.63 12.22 4.09
N MET A 158 -1.64 13.39 3.44
CA MET A 158 -0.46 14.20 3.23
C MET A 158 -0.31 15.19 4.38
N VAL A 159 0.73 15.00 5.18
CA VAL A 159 0.96 15.78 6.41
C VAL A 159 2.21 16.65 6.35
N ASP A 160 2.71 16.89 5.16
CA ASP A 160 3.85 17.77 4.94
C ASP A 160 3.53 19.19 5.43
N ILE A 161 4.30 19.67 6.41
CA ILE A 161 4.24 21.05 6.86
C ILE A 161 4.79 21.93 5.76
N THR A 162 3.99 22.90 5.32
CA THR A 162 4.36 23.81 4.24
C THR A 162 4.29 25.26 4.73
N ARG A 163 5.43 25.95 4.70
CA ARG A 163 5.56 27.38 5.07
C ARG A 163 5.87 28.28 3.88
N ASP A 164 6.19 27.69 2.73
CA ASP A 164 6.42 28.43 1.50
C ASP A 164 5.25 28.19 0.52
N PRO A 165 4.38 29.19 0.30
CA PRO A 165 3.22 29.04 -0.57
C PRO A 165 3.56 28.89 -2.05
N ARG A 166 4.83 29.07 -2.43
CA ARG A 166 5.29 28.85 -3.81
C ARG A 166 5.40 27.36 -4.15
N TRP A 167 5.47 26.47 -3.15
CA TRP A 167 5.49 25.04 -3.41
C TRP A 167 4.20 24.57 -4.07
N GLY A 168 4.31 23.92 -5.24
CA GLY A 168 3.16 23.55 -6.06
C GLY A 168 2.18 22.58 -5.42
N ARG A 169 2.59 21.86 -4.35
CA ARG A 169 1.76 20.88 -3.64
C ARG A 169 1.15 21.39 -2.32
N VAL A 170 1.23 22.67 -2.06
CA VAL A 170 0.66 23.28 -0.84
C VAL A 170 -0.82 22.95 -0.65
N SER A 171 -1.57 22.81 -1.74
CA SER A 171 -3.02 22.51 -1.72
C SER A 171 -3.35 21.11 -1.19
N GLU A 172 -2.42 20.16 -1.27
CA GLU A 172 -2.62 18.78 -0.81
C GLU A 172 -2.41 18.63 0.71
N GLY A 173 -1.64 19.53 1.32
CA GLY A 173 -1.25 19.48 2.73
C GLY A 173 -2.24 20.18 3.67
N LEU A 174 -1.94 20.11 4.96
CA LEU A 174 -2.78 20.65 6.04
C LEU A 174 -2.30 22.01 6.55
N GLY A 175 -1.38 22.66 5.82
CA GLY A 175 -0.88 24.00 6.12
C GLY A 175 0.44 24.01 6.89
N GLU A 176 0.67 25.11 7.63
CA GLU A 176 1.94 25.40 8.30
C GLU A 176 1.96 25.08 9.80
N ASP A 177 0.78 24.90 10.40
CA ASP A 177 0.66 24.65 11.83
C ASP A 177 0.86 23.17 12.16
N THR A 178 1.88 22.91 12.97
CA THR A 178 2.30 21.54 13.32
C THR A 178 1.26 20.81 14.17
N PHE A 179 0.58 21.52 15.10
CA PHE A 179 -0.43 20.94 15.96
C PHE A 179 -1.69 20.58 15.16
N LEU A 180 -2.20 21.51 14.37
CA LEU A 180 -3.37 21.29 13.53
C LEU A 180 -3.15 20.14 12.54
N ALA A 181 -2.00 20.15 11.86
CA ALA A 181 -1.65 19.08 10.92
C ALA A 181 -1.53 17.71 11.61
N SER A 182 -1.01 17.66 12.84
CA SER A 182 -0.95 16.44 13.64
C SER A 182 -2.34 15.91 13.98
N GLU A 183 -3.22 16.75 14.47
CA GLU A 183 -4.58 16.36 14.85
C GLU A 183 -5.43 15.96 13.64
N MET A 184 -5.37 16.72 12.56
CA MET A 184 -6.09 16.37 11.33
C MET A 184 -5.53 15.11 10.67
N GLY A 185 -4.21 14.94 10.62
CA GLY A 185 -3.56 13.74 10.12
C GLY A 185 -3.99 12.48 10.89
N ARG A 186 -4.03 12.58 12.22
CA ARG A 186 -4.55 11.53 13.10
C ARG A 186 -6.00 11.17 12.77
N VAL A 187 -6.86 12.18 12.66
CA VAL A 187 -8.28 11.98 12.35
C VAL A 187 -8.49 11.40 10.96
N MET A 188 -7.72 11.82 9.97
CA MET A 188 -7.77 11.27 8.61
C MET A 188 -7.41 9.78 8.60
N VAL A 189 -6.33 9.37 9.28
CA VAL A 189 -5.96 7.96 9.39
C VAL A 189 -7.10 7.16 10.01
N GLN A 190 -7.63 7.61 11.15
CA GLN A 190 -8.70 6.91 11.85
C GLN A 190 -10.00 6.82 11.04
N SER A 191 -10.35 7.86 10.28
CA SER A 191 -11.55 7.88 9.47
C SER A 191 -11.43 7.03 8.20
N LEU A 192 -10.28 7.04 7.53
CA LEU A 192 -10.02 6.23 6.34
C LEU A 192 -9.92 4.75 6.67
N GLN A 193 -9.21 4.38 7.74
CA GLN A 193 -9.04 2.98 8.13
C GLN A 193 -10.21 2.41 8.93
N GLY A 194 -11.00 3.27 9.57
CA GLY A 194 -12.05 2.81 10.48
C GLY A 194 -11.47 2.15 11.74
N LYS A 195 -12.31 1.38 12.44
CA LYS A 195 -11.91 0.69 13.68
C LYS A 195 -11.13 -0.58 13.44
N ASN A 196 -11.36 -1.24 12.31
CA ASN A 196 -10.71 -2.48 11.96
C ASN A 196 -10.28 -2.40 10.47
N PRO A 197 -8.98 -2.52 10.16
CA PRO A 197 -8.50 -2.52 8.78
C PRO A 197 -9.07 -3.66 7.90
N ALA A 198 -9.61 -4.71 8.51
CA ALA A 198 -10.29 -5.80 7.81
C ALA A 198 -11.75 -5.50 7.47
N ASP A 199 -12.31 -4.38 7.90
CA ASP A 199 -13.67 -4.01 7.57
C ASP A 199 -13.80 -3.70 6.07
N ARG A 200 -14.96 -4.08 5.50
CA ARG A 200 -15.26 -3.92 4.08
C ARG A 200 -15.01 -2.50 3.56
N HIS A 201 -15.30 -1.49 4.37
CA HIS A 201 -15.18 -0.08 4.01
C HIS A 201 -13.96 0.58 4.66
N SER A 202 -12.90 -0.17 4.85
CA SER A 202 -11.61 0.32 5.31
C SER A 202 -10.65 0.51 4.13
N LEU A 203 -9.88 1.59 4.15
CA LEU A 203 -8.73 1.80 3.27
C LEU A 203 -7.47 1.91 4.11
N MET A 204 -6.49 1.05 3.87
CA MET A 204 -5.18 1.21 4.49
C MET A 204 -4.57 2.54 4.08
N THR A 205 -4.15 3.34 5.04
CA THR A 205 -3.52 4.64 4.78
C THR A 205 -2.01 4.49 4.60
N SER A 206 -1.42 5.39 3.82
CA SER A 206 0.02 5.58 3.74
C SER A 206 0.32 7.06 3.89
N VAL A 207 0.76 7.44 5.10
CA VAL A 207 1.12 8.83 5.38
C VAL A 207 2.27 9.27 4.51
N LYS A 208 2.21 10.50 3.97
CA LYS A 208 3.19 11.02 3.01
C LYS A 208 3.55 12.49 3.28
N HIS A 209 4.72 12.94 2.85
CA HIS A 209 5.87 12.24 2.29
C HIS A 209 7.02 12.28 3.31
N PHE A 210 7.46 11.19 3.82
CA PHE A 210 8.47 11.13 4.87
C PHE A 210 9.89 11.23 4.26
N ALA A 211 10.61 12.38 4.44
CA ALA A 211 10.17 13.48 5.28
C ALA A 211 10.58 14.83 4.68
N LEU A 212 10.01 15.89 5.26
CA LEU A 212 10.38 17.29 5.03
C LEU A 212 10.07 17.84 3.63
N TYR A 213 9.26 17.17 2.84
CA TYR A 213 9.04 17.50 1.44
C TYR A 213 8.43 18.91 1.24
N GLY A 214 7.58 19.36 2.17
CA GLY A 214 7.02 20.72 2.17
C GLY A 214 8.00 21.83 2.53
N ALA A 215 9.25 21.50 2.90
CA ALA A 215 10.31 22.44 3.23
C ALA A 215 11.36 22.61 2.13
N ALA A 216 11.07 22.16 0.91
CA ALA A 216 11.98 22.26 -0.22
C ALA A 216 12.45 23.70 -0.45
N GLU A 217 13.74 23.89 -0.65
CA GLU A 217 14.35 25.23 -0.79
C GLU A 217 13.73 26.04 -1.93
N GLY A 218 13.38 27.27 -1.62
CA GLY A 218 12.77 28.21 -2.56
C GLY A 218 11.35 27.83 -3.00
N GLY A 219 10.70 26.87 -2.32
CA GLY A 219 9.41 26.32 -2.72
C GLY A 219 9.46 25.53 -4.02
N ARG A 220 10.63 25.09 -4.45
CA ARG A 220 10.80 24.32 -5.68
C ARG A 220 10.59 22.84 -5.40
N ASP A 221 9.65 22.26 -6.12
CA ASP A 221 9.35 20.84 -6.00
C ASP A 221 10.59 19.98 -6.28
N TYR A 222 10.76 18.87 -5.55
CA TYR A 222 11.91 17.97 -5.59
C TYR A 222 13.27 18.58 -5.17
N ASN A 223 13.31 19.85 -4.74
CA ASN A 223 14.57 20.45 -4.32
C ASN A 223 15.02 19.92 -2.95
N THR A 224 16.28 20.20 -2.62
CA THR A 224 16.88 19.84 -1.33
C THR A 224 16.21 20.54 -0.17
N VAL A 225 16.39 19.97 1.02
CA VAL A 225 16.00 20.57 2.29
C VAL A 225 17.23 20.70 3.16
N ASP A 226 17.43 21.89 3.73
CA ASP A 226 18.43 22.13 4.76
C ASP A 226 17.76 22.78 5.99
N MET A 227 17.87 22.11 7.14
CA MET A 227 17.37 22.63 8.40
C MET A 227 18.07 21.98 9.59
N SER A 228 18.03 22.67 10.74
CA SER A 228 18.55 22.11 11.98
C SER A 228 17.73 20.90 12.44
N PRO A 229 18.34 19.90 13.09
CA PRO A 229 17.60 18.80 13.71
C PRO A 229 16.53 19.26 14.69
N GLN A 230 16.78 20.31 15.46
CA GLN A 230 15.79 20.87 16.37
C GLN A 230 14.51 21.27 15.63
N ARG A 231 14.64 22.03 14.55
CA ARG A 231 13.48 22.46 13.75
C ARG A 231 12.75 21.27 13.12
N MET A 232 13.50 20.31 12.62
CA MET A 232 12.95 19.08 12.05
C MET A 232 12.06 18.37 13.07
N PHE A 233 12.54 18.14 14.28
CA PHE A 233 11.81 17.43 15.33
C PHE A 233 10.66 18.25 15.94
N GLN A 234 10.78 19.56 15.99
CA GLN A 234 9.73 20.41 16.57
C GLN A 234 8.59 20.71 15.58
N ASP A 235 8.93 20.97 14.31
CA ASP A 235 7.97 21.53 13.37
C ASP A 235 7.47 20.52 12.33
N TYR A 236 8.35 19.65 11.82
CA TYR A 236 8.05 18.86 10.62
C TYR A 236 7.73 17.40 10.86
N LEU A 237 8.34 16.77 11.86
CA LEU A 237 8.12 15.34 12.13
C LEU A 237 6.88 15.02 12.98
N PRO A 238 6.36 15.89 13.86
CA PRO A 238 5.22 15.52 14.71
C PRO A 238 3.97 15.06 13.95
N PRO A 239 3.57 15.64 12.79
CA PRO A 239 2.40 15.15 12.06
C PRO A 239 2.54 13.72 11.55
N TYR A 240 3.75 13.31 11.13
CA TYR A 240 4.02 11.91 10.75
C TYR A 240 3.89 10.98 11.95
N LYS A 241 4.46 11.39 13.09
CA LYS A 241 4.33 10.62 14.33
C LYS A 241 2.87 10.46 14.72
N ALA A 242 2.07 11.52 14.67
CA ALA A 242 0.66 11.47 15.00
C ALA A 242 -0.13 10.51 14.09
N ALA A 243 0.16 10.51 12.79
CA ALA A 243 -0.43 9.58 11.83
C ALA A 243 -0.02 8.12 12.08
N LEU A 244 1.24 7.89 12.43
CA LEU A 244 1.75 6.56 12.76
C LEU A 244 1.17 6.04 14.08
N ASP A 245 1.11 6.88 15.12
CA ASP A 245 0.48 6.55 16.40
C ASP A 245 -1.02 6.25 16.24
N ALA A 246 -1.67 6.87 15.24
CA ALA A 246 -3.06 6.58 14.86
C ALA A 246 -3.22 5.25 14.09
N GLY A 247 -2.13 4.57 13.77
CA GLY A 247 -2.09 3.27 13.14
C GLY A 247 -2.00 3.27 11.61
N SER A 248 -1.46 4.34 10.98
CA SER A 248 -1.25 4.33 9.53
C SER A 248 -0.52 3.06 9.09
N GLY A 249 -1.09 2.34 8.12
CA GLY A 249 -0.56 1.05 7.67
C GLY A 249 0.70 1.15 6.81
N GLY A 250 1.02 2.35 6.29
CA GLY A 250 2.18 2.59 5.46
C GLY A 250 2.76 3.99 5.61
N VAL A 251 3.96 4.17 5.08
CA VAL A 251 4.66 5.45 4.98
C VAL A 251 5.22 5.57 3.57
N MET A 252 4.93 6.69 2.89
CA MET A 252 5.55 7.00 1.61
C MET A 252 6.78 7.86 1.84
N VAL A 253 7.91 7.41 1.31
CA VAL A 253 9.18 8.16 1.36
C VAL A 253 9.06 9.42 0.50
N ALA A 254 9.65 10.52 0.98
CA ALA A 254 9.72 11.77 0.25
C ALA A 254 10.61 11.70 -0.99
N LEU A 255 10.44 12.68 -1.87
CA LEU A 255 11.08 12.74 -3.18
C LEU A 255 12.24 13.75 -3.24
N ASN A 256 12.49 14.45 -2.13
CA ASN A 256 13.59 15.40 -1.95
C ASN A 256 14.81 14.73 -1.31
N THR A 257 15.94 15.41 -1.36
CA THR A 257 17.12 15.12 -0.53
C THR A 257 17.14 15.96 0.74
N ILE A 258 17.70 15.38 1.80
CA ILE A 258 17.91 16.04 3.09
C ILE A 258 19.41 16.10 3.33
#